data_cb6afbf98e5dafe593beb8a4c2412949
#
_entry.id   cb6afbf98e5dafe593beb8a4c2412949
#
_cell.length_a   1.000
_cell.length_b   1.000
_cell.length_c   1.000
_cell.angle_alpha   90.00
_cell.angle_beta   90.00
_cell.angle_gamma   90.00
#
_symmetry.space_group_name_H-M   'P 1'
#
loop_
_entity.id
_entity.type
_entity.pdbx_description
1 polymer ?
#
loop_
_entity_poly.entity_id
_entity_poly.type
_entity_poly.pdbx_seq_one_letter_code
_entity_poly.pdbx_strand_id
1 'polypeptide(L)'
;NREINDEQCFITEEKYLFLEAEKQRRKEEIERERLEHERMAKEEKIKHEKTMIEIYGTKLGSYINNNQVVIGMTTKMCEESWGRPINVYTTYLQNQIYEQWVYDMGTYLYFKNGILTAIQK
;
A
#
# COMPACT_ATOMS: atom_id res chain seq x y z
N ASN A 1 60.43 1.07 5.03
CA ASN A 1 59.20 1.37 5.76
C ASN A 1 58.11 1.88 4.83
N ARG A 2 58.48 2.80 3.99
CA ARG A 2 57.52 3.37 3.03
C ARG A 2 57.13 2.39 1.96
N GLU A 3 58.09 1.54 1.57
CA GLU A 3 57.83 0.51 0.58
C GLU A 3 56.74 -0.45 1.06
N ILE A 4 56.76 -0.78 2.35
CA ILE A 4 55.74 -1.65 2.95
C ILE A 4 54.38 -0.95 2.95
N ASN A 5 54.35 0.34 3.28
CA ASN A 5 53.15 1.12 3.27
C ASN A 5 52.56 1.29 1.87
N ASP A 6 53.43 1.48 0.88
CA ASP A 6 53.02 1.58 -0.50
C ASP A 6 52.38 0.30 -0.99
N GLU A 7 52.94 -0.85 -0.62
CA GLU A 7 52.38 -2.15 -0.97
C GLU A 7 51.00 -2.35 -0.29
N GLN A 8 50.85 -1.86 0.90
CA GLN A 8 49.59 -1.95 1.61
C GLN A 8 48.50 -1.00 1.06
N CYS A 9 48.95 0.14 0.55
CA CYS A 9 48.03 1.14 0.01
C CYS A 9 47.58 0.86 -1.42
N PHE A 10 48.43 0.19 -2.20
CA PHE A 10 48.09 -0.13 -3.58
C PHE A 10 47.52 -1.51 -3.70
N ILE A 11 46.38 -1.61 -4.37
CA ILE A 11 45.81 -2.90 -4.76
C ILE A 11 46.37 -3.25 -6.15
N THR A 12 46.50 -4.54 -6.41
CA THR A 12 46.91 -5.01 -7.72
C THR A 12 45.83 -4.71 -8.74
N GLU A 13 46.19 -4.61 -10.00
CA GLU A 13 45.28 -4.40 -11.09
C GLU A 13 44.19 -5.50 -11.12
N GLU A 14 44.62 -6.75 -10.92
CA GLU A 14 43.71 -7.89 -10.86
C GLU A 14 42.69 -7.76 -9.74
N LYS A 15 43.16 -7.35 -8.57
CA LYS A 15 42.28 -7.16 -7.41
C LYS A 15 41.30 -6.00 -7.63
N TYR A 16 41.77 -4.94 -8.24
CA TYR A 16 40.95 -3.81 -8.60
C TYR A 16 39.83 -4.21 -9.55
N LEU A 17 40.16 -4.96 -10.59
CA LEU A 17 39.19 -5.46 -11.55
C LEU A 17 38.20 -6.40 -10.91
N PHE A 18 38.63 -7.23 -9.98
CA PHE A 18 37.76 -8.12 -9.23
C PHE A 18 36.77 -7.34 -8.37
N LEU A 19 37.22 -6.32 -7.68
CA LEU A 19 36.36 -5.47 -6.84
C LEU A 19 35.35 -4.69 -7.67
N GLU A 20 35.76 -4.21 -8.82
CA GLU A 20 34.86 -3.51 -9.74
C GLU A 20 33.80 -4.46 -10.29
N ALA A 21 34.18 -5.70 -10.63
CA ALA A 21 33.22 -6.69 -11.09
C ALA A 21 32.24 -7.07 -10.02
N GLU A 22 32.65 -7.23 -8.76
CA GLU A 22 31.76 -7.49 -7.65
C GLU A 22 30.82 -6.34 -7.40
N LYS A 23 31.32 -5.11 -7.48
CA LYS A 23 30.52 -3.91 -7.30
C LYS A 23 29.42 -3.83 -8.35
N GLN A 24 29.76 -4.15 -9.59
CA GLN A 24 28.83 -4.17 -10.69
C GLN A 24 27.77 -5.26 -10.50
N ARG A 25 28.18 -6.46 -10.09
CA ARG A 25 27.23 -7.56 -9.81
C ARG A 25 26.24 -7.19 -8.70
N ARG A 26 26.72 -6.52 -7.65
CA ARG A 26 25.83 -6.06 -6.56
C ARG A 26 24.82 -5.05 -7.05
N LYS A 27 25.24 -4.13 -7.91
CA LYS A 27 24.34 -3.15 -8.50
C LYS A 27 23.27 -3.81 -9.35
N GLU A 28 23.66 -4.77 -10.16
CA GLU A 28 22.72 -5.52 -11.00
C GLU A 28 21.75 -6.36 -10.17
N GLU A 29 22.23 -6.95 -9.10
CA GLU A 29 21.39 -7.73 -8.19
C GLU A 29 20.36 -6.88 -7.50
N ILE A 30 20.77 -5.72 -6.98
CA ILE A 30 19.87 -4.75 -6.34
C ILE A 30 18.82 -4.28 -7.34
N GLU A 31 19.23 -3.99 -8.57
CA GLU A 31 18.31 -3.56 -9.62
C GLU A 31 17.30 -4.65 -9.97
N ARG A 32 17.74 -5.91 -10.05
CA ARG A 32 16.84 -7.03 -10.30
C ARG A 32 15.84 -7.20 -9.18
N GLU A 33 16.29 -7.11 -7.93
CA GLU A 33 15.39 -7.21 -6.78
C GLU A 33 14.37 -6.09 -6.79
N ARG A 34 14.78 -4.86 -7.10
CA ARG A 34 13.89 -3.72 -7.18
C ARG A 34 12.82 -3.93 -8.24
N LEU A 35 13.21 -4.38 -9.44
CA LEU A 35 12.28 -4.64 -10.53
C LEU A 35 11.32 -5.78 -10.19
N GLU A 36 11.81 -6.81 -9.51
CA GLU A 36 10.98 -7.92 -9.04
C GLU A 36 9.91 -7.44 -8.07
N HIS A 37 10.29 -6.61 -7.10
CA HIS A 37 9.35 -6.03 -6.14
C HIS A 37 8.30 -5.17 -6.83
N GLU A 38 8.69 -4.37 -7.79
CA GLU A 38 7.75 -3.54 -8.56
C GLU A 38 6.77 -4.40 -9.33
N ARG A 39 7.25 -5.46 -9.97
CA ARG A 39 6.41 -6.39 -10.73
C ARG A 39 5.40 -7.06 -9.82
N MET A 40 5.84 -7.57 -8.69
CA MET A 40 4.96 -8.24 -7.72
C MET A 40 3.91 -7.30 -7.15
N ALA A 41 4.30 -6.06 -6.85
CA ALA A 41 3.36 -5.06 -6.35
C ALA A 41 2.27 -4.74 -7.38
N LYS A 42 2.64 -4.65 -8.66
CA LYS A 42 1.69 -4.42 -9.75
C LYS A 42 0.75 -5.60 -9.93
N GLU A 43 1.28 -6.82 -9.87
CA GLU A 43 0.47 -8.03 -9.97
C GLU A 43 -0.54 -8.16 -8.84
N GLU A 44 -0.11 -7.86 -7.61
CA GLU A 44 -0.99 -7.85 -6.44
C GLU A 44 -2.09 -6.81 -6.56
N LYS A 45 -1.76 -5.63 -7.06
CA LYS A 45 -2.73 -4.56 -7.26
C LYS A 45 -3.80 -4.98 -8.29
N ILE A 46 -3.39 -5.54 -9.41
CA ILE A 46 -4.30 -6.01 -10.44
C ILE A 46 -5.20 -7.12 -9.89
N LYS A 47 -4.62 -8.04 -9.16
CA LYS A 47 -5.38 -9.13 -8.53
C LYS A 47 -6.40 -8.60 -7.54
N HIS A 48 -6.00 -7.65 -6.70
CA HIS A 48 -6.89 -7.02 -5.74
C HIS A 48 -8.05 -6.30 -6.42
N GLU A 49 -7.76 -5.54 -7.47
CA GLU A 49 -8.78 -4.82 -8.24
C GLU A 49 -9.79 -5.77 -8.87
N LYS A 50 -9.32 -6.88 -9.44
CA LYS A 50 -10.21 -7.91 -9.99
C LYS A 50 -11.06 -8.54 -8.91
N THR A 51 -10.49 -8.81 -7.76
CA THR A 51 -11.21 -9.39 -6.63
C THR A 51 -12.33 -8.47 -6.15
N MET A 52 -12.07 -7.18 -6.07
CA MET A 52 -13.08 -6.20 -5.67
C MET A 52 -14.24 -6.17 -6.65
N ILE A 53 -13.96 -6.25 -7.94
CA ILE A 53 -15.01 -6.29 -8.98
C ILE A 53 -15.81 -7.59 -8.89
N GLU A 54 -15.16 -8.71 -8.65
CA GLU A 54 -15.84 -10.01 -8.50
C GLU A 54 -16.75 -10.05 -7.29
N ILE A 55 -16.28 -9.51 -6.15
CA ILE A 55 -17.04 -9.54 -4.90
C ILE A 55 -18.20 -8.54 -4.89
N TYR A 56 -17.96 -7.32 -5.33
CA TYR A 56 -18.88 -6.21 -5.17
C TYR A 56 -19.57 -5.76 -6.46
N GLY A 57 -19.22 -6.35 -7.60
CA GLY A 57 -19.73 -5.97 -8.91
C GLY A 57 -18.90 -4.87 -9.55
N THR A 58 -19.10 -4.67 -10.84
CA THR A 58 -18.30 -3.74 -11.63
C THR A 58 -18.40 -2.30 -11.13
N LYS A 59 -19.61 -1.85 -10.81
CA LYS A 59 -19.83 -0.46 -10.39
C LYS A 59 -19.21 -0.17 -9.02
N LEU A 60 -19.59 -0.95 -8.00
CA LEU A 60 -19.08 -0.75 -6.64
C LEU A 60 -17.60 -1.10 -6.53
N GLY A 61 -17.17 -2.17 -7.18
CA GLY A 61 -15.76 -2.54 -7.24
C GLY A 61 -14.89 -1.46 -7.86
N SER A 62 -15.39 -0.78 -8.88
CA SER A 62 -14.67 0.33 -9.51
C SER A 62 -14.55 1.53 -8.55
N TYR A 63 -15.60 1.85 -7.81
CA TYR A 63 -15.50 2.91 -6.81
C TYR A 63 -14.44 2.59 -5.75
N ILE A 64 -14.43 1.35 -5.27
CA ILE A 64 -13.44 0.89 -4.29
C ILE A 64 -12.03 1.00 -4.85
N ASN A 65 -11.82 0.56 -6.08
CA ASN A 65 -10.52 0.60 -6.73
C ASN A 65 -10.01 2.04 -6.97
N ASN A 66 -10.92 2.98 -7.07
CA ASN A 66 -10.59 4.40 -7.21
C ASN A 66 -10.57 5.15 -5.86
N ASN A 67 -10.61 4.42 -4.76
CA ASN A 67 -10.63 4.99 -3.40
C ASN A 67 -11.79 5.95 -3.18
N GLN A 68 -12.94 5.61 -3.72
CA GLN A 68 -14.16 6.39 -3.59
C GLN A 68 -15.18 5.64 -2.75
N VAL A 69 -15.95 6.39 -1.97
CA VAL A 69 -17.07 5.84 -1.21
C VAL A 69 -18.36 6.52 -1.67
N VAL A 70 -19.43 5.76 -1.72
CA VAL A 70 -20.74 6.26 -2.14
C VAL A 70 -21.81 5.82 -1.14
N ILE A 71 -22.86 6.62 -1.04
CA ILE A 71 -23.99 6.32 -0.16
C ILE A 71 -24.60 4.97 -0.56
N GLY A 72 -24.86 4.13 0.43
CA GLY A 72 -25.37 2.78 0.22
C GLY A 72 -24.32 1.69 0.32
N MET A 73 -23.05 2.04 0.41
CA MET A 73 -21.98 1.08 0.64
C MET A 73 -22.04 0.50 2.05
N THR A 74 -21.60 -0.75 2.22
CA THR A 74 -21.48 -1.35 3.54
C THR A 74 -20.21 -0.84 4.23
N THR A 75 -20.11 -1.09 5.54
CA THR A 75 -18.91 -0.76 6.31
C THR A 75 -17.67 -1.42 5.71
N LYS A 76 -17.80 -2.67 5.29
CA LYS A 76 -16.69 -3.41 4.70
C LYS A 76 -16.22 -2.79 3.38
N MET A 77 -17.15 -2.38 2.52
CA MET A 77 -16.81 -1.70 1.26
C MET A 77 -16.08 -0.39 1.51
N CYS A 78 -16.51 0.39 2.48
CA CYS A 78 -15.86 1.64 2.84
C CYS A 78 -14.47 1.41 3.41
N GLU A 79 -14.30 0.36 4.21
CA GLU A 79 -12.99 -0.02 4.74
C GLU A 79 -12.04 -0.45 3.63
N GLU A 80 -12.53 -1.21 2.65
CA GLU A 80 -11.72 -1.61 1.50
C GLU A 80 -11.31 -0.41 0.64
N SER A 81 -12.18 0.59 0.54
CA SER A 81 -11.92 1.77 -0.28
C SER A 81 -11.00 2.78 0.41
N TRP A 82 -11.30 3.13 1.65
CA TRP A 82 -10.60 4.17 2.39
C TRP A 82 -9.68 3.65 3.50
N GLY A 83 -9.74 2.35 3.79
CA GLY A 83 -9.00 1.78 4.91
C GLY A 83 -9.73 1.97 6.23
N ARG A 84 -9.07 1.62 7.31
CA ARG A 84 -9.64 1.72 8.64
C ARG A 84 -9.70 3.18 9.09
N PRO A 85 -10.81 3.59 9.74
CA PRO A 85 -10.88 4.93 10.30
C PRO A 85 -9.98 5.08 11.53
N ILE A 86 -9.68 6.31 11.87
CA ILE A 86 -8.90 6.62 13.08
C ILE A 86 -9.72 6.28 14.33
N ASN A 87 -10.99 6.61 14.33
CA ASN A 87 -11.91 6.32 15.42
C ASN A 87 -13.27 5.91 14.89
N VAL A 88 -13.96 5.07 15.65
CA VAL A 88 -15.35 4.66 15.39
C VAL A 88 -16.17 4.93 16.62
N TYR A 89 -17.21 5.73 16.50
CA TYR A 89 -18.17 5.99 17.56
C TYR A 89 -19.48 5.29 17.21
N THR A 90 -19.89 4.39 18.08
CA THR A 90 -21.10 3.59 17.87
C THR A 90 -22.18 4.03 18.85
N THR A 91 -23.39 4.23 18.34
CA THR A 91 -24.55 4.59 19.13
C THR A 91 -25.68 3.61 18.86
N TYR A 92 -26.26 3.05 19.91
CA TYR A 92 -27.40 2.14 19.82
C TYR A 92 -28.65 2.93 20.22
N LEU A 93 -29.61 3.00 19.31
CA LEU A 93 -30.80 3.76 19.53
C LEU A 93 -32.00 3.04 18.89
N GLN A 94 -33.00 2.70 19.69
CA GLN A 94 -34.27 2.11 19.21
C GLN A 94 -34.04 0.91 18.27
N ASN A 95 -33.21 -0.03 18.69
CA ASN A 95 -32.83 -1.23 17.92
C ASN A 95 -32.09 -0.93 16.63
N GLN A 96 -31.55 0.27 16.50
CA GLN A 96 -30.71 0.65 15.35
C GLN A 96 -29.31 0.96 15.81
N ILE A 97 -28.35 0.69 14.93
CA ILE A 97 -26.95 0.91 15.19
C ILE A 97 -26.47 2.03 14.28
N TYR A 98 -25.99 3.09 14.91
CA TYR A 98 -25.40 4.23 14.21
C TYR A 98 -23.92 4.26 14.47
N GLU A 99 -23.13 4.38 13.42
CA GLU A 99 -21.67 4.49 13.53
C GLU A 99 -21.21 5.77 12.88
N GLN A 100 -20.29 6.47 13.56
CA GLN A 100 -19.58 7.60 12.99
C GLN A 100 -18.12 7.18 12.86
N TRP A 101 -17.64 7.10 11.64
CA TRP A 101 -16.26 6.79 11.36
C TRP A 101 -15.50 8.10 11.14
N VAL A 102 -14.45 8.29 11.93
CA VAL A 102 -13.61 9.49 11.84
C VAL A 102 -12.35 9.17 11.07
N TYR A 103 -12.20 9.84 9.96
CA TYR A 103 -10.96 9.80 9.18
C TYR A 103 -10.15 11.05 9.50
N ASP A 104 -9.38 11.52 8.57
CA ASP A 104 -8.54 12.68 8.79
C ASP A 104 -9.31 13.99 8.81
N MET A 105 -8.86 14.96 9.60
CA MET A 105 -9.18 16.40 9.47
C MET A 105 -10.61 16.77 9.00
N GLY A 106 -11.61 16.34 9.76
CA GLY A 106 -12.97 16.72 9.47
C GLY A 106 -13.68 15.87 8.42
N THR A 107 -13.10 14.71 8.09
CA THR A 107 -13.73 13.75 7.19
C THR A 107 -14.42 12.68 8.02
N TYR A 108 -15.72 12.52 7.83
CA TYR A 108 -16.55 11.58 8.59
C TYR A 108 -17.43 10.76 7.67
N LEU A 109 -17.62 9.50 8.02
CA LEU A 109 -18.64 8.65 7.40
C LEU A 109 -19.65 8.26 8.45
N TYR A 110 -20.92 8.31 8.07
CA TYR A 110 -22.03 7.96 8.97
C TYR A 110 -22.76 6.73 8.43
N PHE A 111 -22.88 5.72 9.28
CA PHE A 111 -23.53 4.46 8.94
C PHE A 111 -24.76 4.25 9.80
N LYS A 112 -25.79 3.68 9.20
CA LYS A 112 -26.99 3.22 9.89
C LYS A 112 -27.16 1.75 9.57
N ASN A 113 -27.09 0.91 10.61
CA ASN A 113 -27.18 -0.55 10.47
C ASN A 113 -26.18 -1.11 9.43
N GLY A 114 -24.98 -0.57 9.42
CA GLY A 114 -23.91 -1.05 8.56
C GLY A 114 -23.95 -0.52 7.12
N ILE A 115 -24.83 0.44 6.82
CA ILE A 115 -24.95 1.04 5.50
C ILE A 115 -24.60 2.52 5.56
N LEU A 116 -23.78 2.98 4.64
CA LEU A 116 -23.35 4.38 4.58
C LEU A 116 -24.54 5.28 4.20
N THR A 117 -24.85 6.22 5.07
CA THR A 117 -25.98 7.14 4.87
C THR A 117 -25.56 8.58 4.63
N ALA A 118 -24.38 8.97 5.08
CA ALA A 118 -23.89 10.33 4.91
C ALA A 118 -22.37 10.37 4.86
N ILE A 119 -21.85 11.34 4.13
CA ILE A 119 -20.42 11.60 4.00
C ILE A 119 -20.21 13.07 4.32
N GLN A 120 -19.28 13.36 5.23
CA GLN A 120 -18.90 14.72 5.56
C GLN A 120 -17.42 14.92 5.32
N LYS A 121 -17.08 15.92 4.59
CA LYS A 121 -15.68 16.26 4.31
C LYS A 121 -15.37 17.67 4.79
#